data_2103338b15f14722ae6e7908628c3656
#
_entry.id   2103338b15f14722ae6e7908628c3656
#
_cell.length_a   1.000
_cell.length_b   1.000
_cell.length_c   1.000
_cell.angle_alpha   90.00
_cell.angle_beta   90.00
_cell.angle_gamma   90.00
#
_symmetry.space_group_name_H-M   'P 1'
#
loop_
_entity.id
_entity.type
_entity.pdbx_description
1 polymer ?
#
loop_
_entity_poly.entity_id
_entity_poly.type
_entity_poly.pdbx_seq_one_letter_code
_entity_poly.pdbx_strand_id
1 'polypeptide(L)'
;MRTLIKTMDVTDGRMSMTKAGRRVPLAQFSGHVNIFETQSNVSILGQTAKGVKKIYASFIVCNDIDYNTDAEIDSASVYEAVATVQGEHERERLLFAGLRFEDSDPVQGSVTFEVTDLELIRKLLMM
;
A
#
# COMPACT_ATOMS: atom_id res chain seq x y z
N MET A 1 9.01 -11.15 9.05
CA MET A 1 7.88 -11.90 8.45
C MET A 1 6.64 -11.03 8.42
N ARG A 2 5.96 -10.97 7.30
CA ARG A 2 4.70 -10.24 7.16
C ARG A 2 3.52 -11.17 7.43
N THR A 3 2.57 -10.68 8.23
CA THR A 3 1.35 -11.41 8.54
C THR A 3 0.17 -10.72 7.86
N LEU A 4 -0.61 -11.47 7.10
CA LEU A 4 -1.80 -10.94 6.43
C LEU A 4 -2.88 -10.64 7.45
N ILE A 5 -3.35 -9.38 7.46
CA ILE A 5 -4.44 -8.93 8.34
C ILE A 5 -5.77 -9.04 7.63
N LYS A 6 -5.85 -8.53 6.39
CA LYS A 6 -7.09 -8.54 5.61
C LYS A 6 -6.80 -8.38 4.12
N THR A 7 -7.77 -8.80 3.33
CA THR A 7 -7.81 -8.60 1.88
C THR A 7 -9.11 -7.87 1.54
N MET A 8 -9.00 -6.85 0.69
CA MET A 8 -10.16 -6.07 0.23
C MET A 8 -10.16 -5.99 -1.28
N ASP A 9 -11.34 -6.03 -1.89
CA ASP A 9 -11.49 -5.75 -3.31
C ASP A 9 -11.34 -4.26 -3.56
N VAL A 10 -10.69 -3.90 -4.66
CA VAL A 10 -10.44 -2.52 -5.07
C VAL A 10 -11.01 -2.30 -6.46
N THR A 11 -11.83 -1.25 -6.60
CA THR A 11 -12.36 -0.81 -7.88
C THR A 11 -12.11 0.68 -8.06
N ASP A 12 -12.14 1.16 -9.31
CA ASP A 12 -11.90 2.58 -9.64
C ASP A 12 -10.62 3.11 -8.99
N GLY A 13 -9.57 2.30 -8.98
CA GLY A 13 -8.30 2.69 -8.41
C GLY A 13 -7.52 3.62 -9.31
N ARG A 14 -6.95 4.67 -8.73
CA ARG A 14 -6.04 5.58 -9.42
C ARG A 14 -4.81 5.78 -8.55
N MET A 15 -3.67 5.41 -9.09
CA MET A 15 -2.39 5.54 -8.41
C MET A 15 -1.56 6.64 -9.04
N SER A 16 -0.92 7.44 -8.22
CA SER A 16 -0.01 8.49 -8.65
C SER A 16 1.20 8.55 -7.74
N MET A 17 2.25 9.22 -8.22
CA MET A 17 3.44 9.48 -7.42
C MET A 17 3.75 10.97 -7.44
N THR A 18 4.38 11.45 -6.38
CA THR A 18 4.94 12.80 -6.31
C THR A 18 6.45 12.71 -6.39
N LYS A 19 7.01 13.29 -7.43
CA LYS A 19 8.45 13.32 -7.67
C LYS A 19 8.87 14.76 -7.95
N ALA A 20 9.84 15.26 -7.20
CA ALA A 20 10.35 16.64 -7.33
C ALA A 20 9.22 17.69 -7.29
N GLY A 21 8.23 17.51 -6.40
CA GLY A 21 7.12 18.44 -6.24
C GLY A 21 6.04 18.33 -7.31
N ARG A 22 6.13 17.36 -8.23
CA ARG A 22 5.16 17.18 -9.31
C ARG A 22 4.42 15.87 -9.13
N ARG A 23 3.10 15.92 -9.33
CA ARG A 23 2.25 14.73 -9.31
C ARG A 23 2.26 14.06 -10.69
N VAL A 24 2.62 12.79 -10.72
CA VAL A 24 2.70 11.98 -11.94
C VAL A 24 1.69 10.84 -11.83
N PRO A 25 0.70 10.77 -12.74
CA PRO A 25 -0.21 9.62 -12.78
C PRO A 25 0.55 8.34 -13.13
N LEU A 26 0.24 7.23 -12.45
CA LEU A 26 0.86 5.93 -12.72
C LEU A 26 -0.11 4.97 -13.41
N ALA A 27 -1.28 4.76 -12.84
CA ALA A 27 -2.20 3.75 -13.35
C ALA A 27 -3.63 3.98 -12.90
N GLN A 28 -4.56 3.49 -13.70
CA GLN A 28 -5.94 3.22 -13.29
C GLN A 28 -6.08 1.71 -13.20
N PHE A 29 -6.64 1.21 -12.11
CA PHE A 29 -6.60 -0.22 -11.85
C PHE A 29 -7.80 -0.72 -11.05
N SER A 30 -8.00 -2.03 -11.10
CA SER A 30 -8.86 -2.75 -10.19
C SER A 30 -8.16 -4.06 -9.79
N GLY A 31 -8.56 -4.63 -8.67
CA GLY A 31 -7.94 -5.85 -8.17
C GLY A 31 -8.20 -6.02 -6.69
N HIS A 32 -7.15 -6.35 -5.96
CA HIS A 32 -7.19 -6.56 -4.52
C HIS A 32 -6.11 -5.75 -3.84
N VAL A 33 -6.33 -5.43 -2.56
CA VAL A 33 -5.27 -4.95 -1.69
C VAL A 33 -5.17 -5.86 -0.48
N ASN A 34 -3.96 -6.36 -0.23
CA ASN A 34 -3.65 -7.15 0.95
C ASN A 34 -2.96 -6.26 1.97
N ILE A 35 -3.49 -6.23 3.19
CA ILE A 35 -2.90 -5.48 4.28
C ILE A 35 -2.12 -6.45 5.17
N PHE A 36 -0.84 -6.15 5.36
CA PHE A 36 0.08 -6.96 6.16
C PHE A 36 0.61 -6.15 7.32
N GLU A 37 1.02 -6.85 8.36
CA GLU A 37 1.78 -6.25 9.45
C GLU A 37 3.09 -7.01 9.66
N THR A 38 4.11 -6.30 10.13
CA THR A 38 5.34 -6.90 10.59
C THR A 38 5.67 -6.39 11.98
N GLN A 39 6.32 -7.25 12.75
CA GLN A 39 6.86 -6.90 14.05
C GLN A 39 8.26 -7.50 14.14
N SER A 40 9.24 -6.65 14.39
CA SER A 40 10.62 -7.09 14.55
C SER A 40 11.01 -7.05 16.03
N ASN A 41 11.91 -7.94 16.43
CA ASN A 41 12.52 -7.90 17.73
C ASN A 41 13.76 -7.02 17.69
N VAL A 42 13.95 -6.20 18.71
CA VAL A 42 15.11 -5.34 18.88
C VAL A 42 15.87 -5.79 20.12
N SER A 43 17.17 -6.01 19.97
CA SER A 43 18.03 -6.35 21.10
C SER A 43 18.65 -5.07 21.68
N ILE A 44 18.37 -4.78 22.94
CA ILE A 44 18.92 -3.63 23.66
C ILE A 44 19.56 -4.14 24.94
N LEU A 45 20.86 -3.89 25.09
CA LEU A 45 21.62 -4.32 26.26
C LEU A 45 21.47 -5.81 26.57
N GLY A 46 21.45 -6.64 25.55
CA GLY A 46 21.32 -8.09 25.70
C GLY A 46 19.90 -8.58 25.95
N GLN A 47 18.91 -7.70 25.98
CA GLN A 47 17.51 -8.05 26.14
C GLN A 47 16.76 -7.84 24.83
N THR A 48 15.85 -8.75 24.51
CA THR A 48 15.01 -8.66 23.33
C THR A 48 13.71 -7.95 23.68
N ALA A 49 13.40 -6.90 22.94
CA ALA A 49 12.14 -6.17 23.03
C ALA A 49 11.40 -6.21 21.69
N LYS A 50 10.08 -6.05 21.72
CA LYS A 50 9.30 -5.93 20.49
C LYS A 50 9.67 -4.63 19.78
N GLY A 51 10.01 -4.73 18.50
CA GLY A 51 10.31 -3.59 17.66
C GLY A 51 9.06 -2.88 17.16
N VAL A 52 9.27 -1.90 16.30
CA VAL A 52 8.17 -1.09 15.74
C VAL A 52 7.32 -1.95 14.81
N LYS A 53 6.01 -1.89 15.02
CA LYS A 53 5.04 -2.53 14.14
C LYS A 53 4.90 -1.70 12.86
N LYS A 54 5.06 -2.34 11.72
CA LYS A 54 4.90 -1.71 10.41
C LYS A 54 3.69 -2.30 9.68
N ILE A 55 3.00 -1.46 8.93
CA ILE A 55 1.85 -1.85 8.12
C ILE A 55 2.22 -1.68 6.64
N TYR A 56 1.86 -2.68 5.84
CA TYR A 56 2.10 -2.68 4.40
C TYR A 56 0.80 -2.90 3.66
N ALA A 57 0.68 -2.25 2.52
CA ALA A 57 -0.41 -2.47 1.57
C ALA A 57 0.16 -3.01 0.27
N SER A 58 -0.24 -4.21 -0.11
CA SER A 58 0.18 -4.84 -1.36
C SER A 58 -1.00 -4.82 -2.33
N PHE A 59 -0.88 -4.05 -3.40
CA PHE A 59 -1.90 -3.94 -4.43
C PHE A 59 -1.66 -5.00 -5.49
N ILE A 60 -2.64 -5.88 -5.68
CA ILE A 60 -2.63 -6.90 -6.71
C ILE A 60 -3.57 -6.44 -7.81
N VAL A 61 -3.00 -6.10 -8.96
CA VAL A 61 -3.75 -5.51 -10.07
C VAL A 61 -4.24 -6.61 -10.99
N CYS A 62 -5.55 -6.76 -11.10
CA CYS A 62 -6.18 -7.73 -12.01
C CYS A 62 -6.41 -7.13 -13.40
N ASN A 63 -6.78 -5.85 -13.45
CA ASN A 63 -7.03 -5.14 -14.70
C ASN A 63 -6.34 -3.80 -14.66
N ASP A 64 -5.28 -3.67 -15.43
CA ASP A 64 -4.54 -2.43 -15.60
C ASP A 64 -5.13 -1.71 -16.82
N ILE A 65 -6.00 -0.72 -16.54
CA ILE A 65 -6.74 -0.01 -17.59
C ILE A 65 -5.85 0.99 -18.32
N ASP A 66 -5.01 1.67 -17.57
CA ASP A 66 -4.10 2.69 -18.10
C ASP A 66 -2.86 2.73 -17.25
N TYR A 67 -1.73 2.38 -17.83
CA TYR A 67 -0.45 2.35 -17.13
C TYR A 67 0.53 3.31 -17.81
N ASN A 68 1.06 4.24 -17.01
CA ASN A 68 2.07 5.18 -17.49
C ASN A 68 3.45 4.52 -17.51
N THR A 69 3.87 4.02 -18.68
CA THR A 69 5.15 3.33 -18.84
C THR A 69 6.36 4.26 -18.75
N ASP A 70 6.16 5.58 -18.85
CA ASP A 70 7.23 6.56 -18.74
C ASP A 70 7.58 6.88 -17.28
N ALA A 71 6.73 6.47 -16.34
CA ALA A 71 6.98 6.69 -14.91
C ALA A 71 7.78 5.53 -14.33
N GLU A 72 8.90 5.84 -13.71
CA GLU A 72 9.72 4.86 -13.00
C GLU A 72 9.35 4.81 -11.53
N ILE A 73 9.11 3.59 -11.02
CA ILE A 73 8.84 3.36 -9.61
C ILE A 73 10.16 3.35 -8.86
N ASP A 74 10.29 4.20 -7.83
CA ASP A 74 11.49 4.30 -7.02
C ASP A 74 11.14 4.45 -5.53
N SER A 75 12.13 4.27 -4.67
CA SER A 75 11.96 4.37 -3.21
C SER A 75 12.03 5.81 -2.68
N ALA A 76 12.42 6.77 -3.51
CA ALA A 76 12.55 8.17 -3.11
C ALA A 76 11.26 8.98 -3.29
N SER A 77 10.34 8.50 -4.12
CA SER A 77 9.08 9.16 -4.40
C SER A 77 8.02 8.78 -3.37
N VAL A 78 7.04 9.65 -3.20
CA VAL A 78 5.85 9.38 -2.37
C VAL A 78 4.70 9.00 -3.28
N TYR A 79 4.00 7.95 -2.92
CA TYR A 79 2.90 7.40 -3.70
C TYR A 79 1.57 7.62 -3.00
N GLU A 80 0.52 7.73 -3.79
CA GLU A 80 -0.84 7.74 -3.27
C GLU A 80 -1.77 6.97 -4.20
N ALA A 81 -2.81 6.41 -3.65
CA ALA A 81 -3.85 5.75 -4.42
C ALA A 81 -5.22 6.15 -3.89
N VAL A 82 -6.14 6.46 -4.79
CA VAL A 82 -7.54 6.68 -4.44
C VAL A 82 -8.32 5.53 -5.04
N ALA A 83 -9.09 4.83 -4.24
CA ALA A 83 -9.81 3.66 -4.71
C ALA A 83 -11.08 3.42 -3.90
N THR A 84 -12.06 2.79 -4.55
CA THR A 84 -13.21 2.24 -3.85
C THR A 84 -12.82 0.87 -3.35
N VAL A 85 -12.88 0.66 -2.03
CA VAL A 85 -12.57 -0.62 -1.39
C VAL A 85 -13.83 -1.23 -0.81
N GLN A 86 -13.90 -2.56 -0.86
CA GLN A 86 -14.98 -3.31 -0.25
C GLN A 86 -14.58 -3.67 1.17
N GLY A 87 -15.15 -2.98 2.14
CA GLY A 87 -15.04 -3.31 3.54
C GLY A 87 -15.93 -4.48 3.90
N GLU A 88 -16.01 -4.82 5.18
CA GLU A 88 -16.79 -5.95 5.65
C GLU A 88 -18.29 -5.80 5.37
N HIS A 89 -18.83 -4.60 5.51
CA HIS A 89 -20.26 -4.33 5.37
C HIS A 89 -20.63 -3.37 4.25
N GLU A 90 -19.68 -2.55 3.79
CA GLU A 90 -19.97 -1.50 2.81
C GLU A 90 -18.76 -1.20 1.94
N ARG A 91 -19.02 -0.51 0.83
CA ARG A 91 -17.97 0.04 -0.02
C ARG A 91 -17.61 1.43 0.47
N GLU A 92 -16.34 1.76 0.40
CA GLU A 92 -15.83 3.03 0.84
C GLU A 92 -14.75 3.55 -0.10
N ARG A 93 -14.77 4.85 -0.37
CA ARG A 93 -13.71 5.52 -1.13
C ARG A 93 -12.60 5.90 -0.17
N LEU A 94 -11.41 5.33 -0.37
CA LEU A 94 -10.25 5.59 0.47
C LEU A 94 -9.13 6.29 -0.28
N LEU A 95 -8.47 7.20 0.41
CA LEU A 95 -7.21 7.78 0.00
C LEU A 95 -6.07 7.08 0.75
N PHE A 96 -5.26 6.35 0.01
CA PHE A 96 -4.01 5.76 0.51
C PHE A 96 -2.90 6.78 0.27
N ALA A 97 -2.67 7.66 1.23
CA ALA A 97 -1.67 8.73 1.13
C ALA A 97 -0.37 8.33 1.82
N GLY A 98 0.73 8.98 1.43
CA GLY A 98 2.03 8.81 2.08
C GLY A 98 2.61 7.41 1.93
N LEU A 99 2.30 6.72 0.85
CA LEU A 99 2.81 5.37 0.60
C LEU A 99 4.28 5.41 0.19
N ARG A 100 5.08 4.52 0.77
CA ARG A 100 6.49 4.35 0.40
C ARG A 100 6.68 3.01 -0.29
N PHE A 101 7.27 3.03 -1.48
CA PHE A 101 7.55 1.82 -2.23
C PHE A 101 8.48 0.88 -1.44
N GLU A 102 8.08 -0.37 -1.32
CA GLU A 102 8.85 -1.40 -0.64
C GLU A 102 9.38 -2.44 -1.62
N ASP A 103 8.49 -3.11 -2.33
CA ASP A 103 8.87 -4.10 -3.33
C ASP A 103 7.75 -4.32 -4.35
N SER A 104 8.07 -5.06 -5.41
CA SER A 104 7.10 -5.48 -6.40
C SER A 104 7.35 -6.93 -6.80
N ASP A 105 6.28 -7.62 -7.20
CA ASP A 105 6.32 -8.97 -7.72
C ASP A 105 5.64 -8.99 -9.09
N PRO A 106 6.42 -8.93 -10.19
CA PRO A 106 5.83 -8.91 -11.53
C PRO A 106 5.12 -10.20 -11.91
N VAL A 107 5.45 -11.33 -11.30
CA VAL A 107 4.77 -12.61 -11.55
C VAL A 107 3.36 -12.59 -10.98
N GLN A 108 3.20 -12.08 -9.77
CA GLN A 108 1.92 -11.92 -9.12
C GLN A 108 1.17 -10.67 -9.60
N GLY A 109 1.88 -9.71 -10.19
CA GLY A 109 1.30 -8.42 -10.55
C GLY A 109 1.05 -7.54 -9.35
N SER A 110 1.90 -7.61 -8.33
CA SER A 110 1.72 -6.87 -7.09
C SER A 110 2.78 -5.80 -6.89
N VAL A 111 2.37 -4.71 -6.23
CA VAL A 111 3.26 -3.64 -5.78
C VAL A 111 2.97 -3.40 -4.30
N THR A 112 4.00 -3.46 -3.48
CA THR A 112 3.86 -3.33 -2.04
C THR A 112 4.44 -2.02 -1.54
N PHE A 113 3.67 -1.34 -0.69
CA PHE A 113 4.07 -0.08 -0.08
C PHE A 113 4.01 -0.18 1.44
N GLU A 114 4.91 0.53 2.11
CA GLU A 114 4.78 0.79 3.54
C GLU A 114 3.75 1.90 3.75
N VAL A 115 2.80 1.67 4.65
CA VAL A 115 1.79 2.65 5.02
C VAL A 115 2.28 3.40 6.25
N THR A 116 2.50 4.72 6.10
CA THR A 116 3.05 5.56 7.17
C THR A 116 2.03 6.52 7.77
N ASP A 117 0.90 6.73 7.11
CA ASP A 117 -0.18 7.61 7.58
C ASP A 117 -0.96 6.93 8.72
N LEU A 118 -0.87 7.50 9.92
CA LEU A 118 -1.50 6.92 11.11
C LEU A 118 -3.03 6.88 11.03
N GLU A 119 -3.65 7.86 10.41
CA GLU A 119 -5.11 7.85 10.22
C GLU A 119 -5.54 6.74 9.27
N LEU A 120 -4.80 6.55 8.20
CA LEU A 120 -5.06 5.47 7.26
C LEU A 120 -4.89 4.11 7.94
N ILE A 121 -3.80 3.92 8.69
CA ILE A 121 -3.56 2.67 9.44
C ILE A 121 -4.75 2.39 10.37
N ARG A 122 -5.17 3.38 11.12
CA ARG A 122 -6.28 3.25 12.06
C ARG A 122 -7.56 2.86 11.33
N LYS A 123 -7.83 3.51 10.21
CA LYS A 123 -9.00 3.22 9.39
C LYS A 123 -8.98 1.81 8.80
N LEU A 124 -7.84 1.37 8.27
CA LEU A 124 -7.67 0.03 7.72
C LEU A 124 -7.88 -1.06 8.77
N LEU A 125 -7.43 -0.83 9.99
CA LEU A 125 -7.56 -1.80 11.08
C LEU A 125 -8.99 -1.87 11.63
N MET A 126 -9.79 -0.84 11.42
CA MET A 126 -11.17 -0.76 11.91
C MET A 126 -12.22 -1.18 10.88
N MET A 127 -11.85 -1.32 9.64
CA MET A 127 -12.78 -1.72 8.56
C MET A 127 -13.21 -3.17 8.66
#